data_894d95ee2f82c185c044ad40ff9c0214
#
_entry.id   894d95ee2f82c185c044ad40ff9c0214
#
_cell.length_a   1.000
_cell.length_b   1.000
_cell.length_c   1.000
_cell.angle_alpha   90.00
_cell.angle_beta   90.00
_cell.angle_gamma   90.00
#
_symmetry.space_group_name_H-M   'P 1'
#
loop_
_entity.id
_entity.type
_entity.pdbx_description
1 polymer ?
#
loop_
_entity_poly.entity_id
_entity_poly.type
_entity_poly.pdbx_seq_one_letter_code
_entity_poly.pdbx_strand_id
1 'polypeptide(L)'
;DPNAFNYDPNTTAQLQNPGCFNTLRLTDWADNGWAGSFLVVTQGNNWWGPFTLGPNDLVLDTLLYLNTTEEIKTYFYSFNQSQQTSNQCMFQIINPIGTIISEGGTNSFTDPLLSYNQFGQIYDDVALCGDNCIPKVYGCIDPLAVNYVPQANTTDNSCYYAPGCKDAAYLE
;
A
#
# COMPACT_ATOMS: atom_id res chain seq x y z
N ASP A 1 -11.81 -12.70 -8.48
CA ASP A 1 -11.85 -12.53 -9.95
C ASP A 1 -11.50 -13.86 -10.63
N PRO A 2 -12.43 -14.47 -11.40
CA PRO A 2 -12.20 -15.72 -12.14
C PRO A 2 -11.07 -15.64 -13.18
N ASN A 3 -10.70 -14.44 -13.58
CA ASN A 3 -9.62 -14.19 -14.53
C ASN A 3 -8.25 -14.03 -13.88
N ALA A 4 -8.18 -14.02 -12.55
CA ALA A 4 -6.90 -13.93 -11.86
C ALA A 4 -6.11 -15.23 -11.92
N PHE A 5 -4.77 -15.15 -11.96
CA PHE A 5 -3.87 -16.30 -11.91
C PHE A 5 -4.04 -17.13 -10.64
N ASN A 6 -4.27 -16.44 -9.52
CA ASN A 6 -4.45 -17.03 -8.20
C ASN A 6 -5.93 -17.26 -7.83
N TYR A 7 -6.85 -17.35 -8.82
CA TYR A 7 -8.25 -17.67 -8.58
C TYR A 7 -8.43 -19.11 -8.11
N ASP A 8 -9.05 -19.26 -6.95
CA ASP A 8 -9.52 -20.56 -6.45
C ASP A 8 -11.06 -20.54 -6.33
N PRO A 9 -11.78 -21.33 -7.16
CA PRO A 9 -13.24 -21.38 -7.14
C PRO A 9 -13.81 -21.98 -5.85
N ASN A 10 -12.99 -22.70 -5.07
CA ASN A 10 -13.41 -23.32 -3.81
C ASN A 10 -13.19 -22.38 -2.62
N THR A 11 -12.48 -21.27 -2.80
CA THR A 11 -12.46 -20.21 -1.81
C THR A 11 -13.82 -19.59 -1.79
N THR A 12 -14.66 -20.02 -0.85
CA THR A 12 -15.84 -19.27 -0.47
C THR A 12 -15.39 -17.86 -0.08
N ALA A 13 -16.16 -16.85 -0.47
CA ALA A 13 -15.89 -15.43 -0.21
C ALA A 13 -15.81 -15.08 1.30
N GLN A 14 -15.73 -16.03 2.16
CA GLN A 14 -15.35 -15.99 3.56
C GLN A 14 -13.85 -16.25 3.76
N LEU A 15 -13.01 -15.97 2.82
CA LEU A 15 -11.68 -15.58 3.18
C LEU A 15 -11.81 -14.27 3.94
N GLN A 16 -12.03 -14.49 5.21
CA GLN A 16 -11.56 -13.64 6.25
C GLN A 16 -10.05 -13.55 6.08
N ASN A 17 -9.62 -12.79 5.10
CA ASN A 17 -8.38 -12.08 5.29
C ASN A 17 -8.79 -10.91 6.18
N PRO A 18 -8.68 -11.08 7.51
CA PRO A 18 -9.23 -10.11 8.44
C PRO A 18 -8.55 -8.75 8.25
N GLY A 19 -7.41 -8.70 7.56
CA GLY A 19 -6.69 -7.48 7.30
C GLY A 19 -5.42 -7.66 6.49
N CYS A 20 -4.72 -6.56 6.32
CA CYS A 20 -3.45 -6.47 5.62
C CYS A 20 -2.56 -5.39 6.24
N PHE A 21 -1.26 -5.46 5.95
CA PHE A 21 -0.33 -4.39 6.29
C PHE A 21 -0.47 -3.24 5.29
N ASN A 22 -0.89 -2.09 5.79
CA ASN A 22 -0.94 -0.83 5.08
C ASN A 22 0.26 0.02 5.48
N THR A 23 0.77 0.84 4.58
CA THR A 23 1.82 1.80 4.90
C THR A 23 1.19 3.10 5.36
N LEU A 24 1.46 3.52 6.60
CA LEU A 24 1.24 4.89 7.03
C LEU A 24 2.48 5.70 6.66
N ARG A 25 2.30 6.67 5.80
CA ARG A 25 3.32 7.65 5.43
C ARG A 25 3.02 8.99 6.06
N LEU A 26 3.98 9.53 6.78
CA LEU A 26 3.99 10.90 7.27
C LEU A 26 4.96 11.71 6.44
N THR A 27 4.60 12.95 6.13
CA THR A 27 5.46 13.88 5.38
C THR A 27 5.49 15.24 6.06
N ASP A 28 6.67 15.84 6.10
CA ASP A 28 6.89 17.23 6.48
C ASP A 28 7.48 18.01 5.29
N TRP A 29 6.83 19.10 4.93
CA TRP A 29 7.23 19.92 3.79
C TRP A 29 8.28 20.98 4.11
N ALA A 30 8.50 21.26 5.38
CA ALA A 30 9.40 22.34 5.80
C ALA A 30 10.71 21.83 6.42
N ASP A 31 10.91 20.53 6.52
CA ASP A 31 12.10 19.92 7.10
C ASP A 31 12.41 20.40 8.54
N ASN A 32 11.36 20.63 9.30
CA ASN A 32 11.47 21.07 10.70
C ASN A 32 10.74 20.14 11.68
N GLY A 33 10.19 19.04 11.16
CA GLY A 33 9.37 18.09 11.88
C GLY A 33 7.97 18.60 12.17
N TRP A 34 7.19 17.79 12.82
CA TRP A 34 5.79 18.11 13.13
C TRP A 34 5.63 18.97 14.40
N ALA A 35 6.72 19.49 14.96
CA ALA A 35 6.76 20.42 16.09
C ALA A 35 5.90 20.01 17.29
N GLY A 36 5.86 18.71 17.59
CA GLY A 36 5.05 18.12 18.66
C GLY A 36 3.61 17.76 18.27
N SER A 37 3.19 18.08 17.06
CA SER A 37 1.93 17.55 16.51
C SER A 37 2.06 16.05 16.23
N PHE A 38 0.97 15.32 16.35
CA PHE A 38 0.99 13.87 16.18
C PHE A 38 -0.31 13.33 15.60
N LEU A 39 -0.22 12.11 15.08
CA LEU A 39 -1.31 11.36 14.50
C LEU A 39 -1.59 10.09 15.31
N VAL A 40 -2.86 9.75 15.45
CA VAL A 40 -3.33 8.47 15.99
C VAL A 40 -4.29 7.85 15.00
N VAL A 41 -4.13 6.58 14.72
CA VAL A 41 -5.05 5.80 13.87
C VAL A 41 -5.80 4.82 14.75
N THR A 42 -7.11 4.67 14.55
CA THR A 42 -7.93 3.70 15.28
C THR A 42 -8.77 2.86 14.32
N GLN A 43 -9.05 1.63 14.71
CA GLN A 43 -9.99 0.75 14.04
C GLN A 43 -10.65 -0.15 15.09
N GLY A 44 -11.95 -0.03 15.26
CA GLY A 44 -12.65 -0.71 16.34
C GLY A 44 -12.06 -0.35 17.71
N ASN A 45 -11.57 -1.36 18.45
CA ASN A 45 -10.92 -1.18 19.76
C ASN A 45 -9.40 -1.06 19.68
N ASN A 46 -8.83 -1.16 18.48
CA ASN A 46 -7.40 -1.04 18.27
C ASN A 46 -7.02 0.41 18.02
N TRP A 47 -5.80 0.77 18.44
CA TRP A 47 -5.22 2.06 18.14
C TRP A 47 -3.71 1.94 17.92
N TRP A 48 -3.17 2.82 17.07
CA TRP A 48 -1.76 2.90 16.72
C TRP A 48 -1.30 4.35 16.84
N GLY A 49 -0.12 4.55 17.34
CA GLY A 49 0.49 5.87 17.55
C GLY A 49 0.91 6.13 18.99
N PRO A 50 1.20 7.37 19.40
CA PRO A 50 1.21 8.53 18.52
C PRO A 50 2.35 8.48 17.49
N PHE A 51 2.07 8.90 16.26
CA PHE A 51 3.06 9.03 15.21
C PHE A 51 3.38 10.51 14.99
N THR A 52 4.66 10.83 14.86
CA THR A 52 5.14 12.19 14.61
C THR A 52 6.43 12.16 13.81
N LEU A 53 6.82 13.29 13.24
CA LEU A 53 8.12 13.50 12.61
C LEU A 53 8.99 14.35 13.52
N GLY A 54 10.23 13.90 13.72
CA GLY A 54 11.26 14.66 14.40
C GLY A 54 11.84 15.79 13.54
N PRO A 55 12.64 16.69 14.13
CA PRO A 55 13.37 17.69 13.36
C PRO A 55 14.31 17.00 12.35
N ASN A 56 14.30 17.49 11.11
CA ASN A 56 15.05 16.96 9.95
C ASN A 56 14.54 15.62 9.39
N ASP A 57 13.36 15.16 9.81
CA ASP A 57 12.70 14.01 9.21
C ASP A 57 11.69 14.49 8.18
N LEU A 58 11.97 14.27 6.89
CA LEU A 58 11.06 14.65 5.79
C LEU A 58 9.91 13.67 5.61
N VAL A 59 10.19 12.39 5.82
CA VAL A 59 9.24 11.30 5.60
C VAL A 59 9.47 10.19 6.62
N LEU A 60 8.39 9.62 7.11
CA LEU A 60 8.38 8.39 7.91
C LEU A 60 7.35 7.42 7.33
N ASP A 61 7.79 6.22 6.98
CA ASP A 61 6.91 5.11 6.62
C ASP A 61 6.86 4.08 7.77
N THR A 62 5.67 3.71 8.18
CA THR A 62 5.45 2.64 9.15
C THR A 62 4.29 1.74 8.74
N LEU A 63 4.25 0.52 9.25
CA LEU A 63 3.23 -0.46 8.88
C LEU A 63 2.11 -0.51 9.92
N LEU A 64 0.87 -0.47 9.42
CA LEU A 64 -0.36 -0.67 10.20
C LEU A 64 -1.06 -1.94 9.70
N TYR A 65 -1.38 -2.87 10.59
CA TYR A 65 -2.25 -3.98 10.25
C TYR A 65 -3.69 -3.55 10.46
N LEU A 66 -4.45 -3.40 9.36
CA LEU A 66 -5.84 -2.95 9.36
C LEU A 66 -6.76 -4.05 8.83
N ASN A 67 -7.88 -4.27 9.48
CA ASN A 67 -8.93 -5.16 9.00
C ASN A 67 -9.61 -4.55 7.77
N THR A 68 -9.74 -5.32 6.71
CA THR A 68 -10.40 -4.85 5.48
C THR A 68 -11.91 -4.68 5.72
N THR A 69 -12.51 -3.71 5.02
CA THR A 69 -13.93 -3.32 5.11
C THR A 69 -14.40 -2.74 6.44
N GLU A 70 -13.51 -2.57 7.40
CA GLU A 70 -13.82 -1.88 8.65
C GLU A 70 -13.47 -0.39 8.57
N GLU A 71 -14.27 0.43 9.27
CA GLU A 71 -14.01 1.87 9.40
C GLU A 71 -12.69 2.12 10.11
N ILE A 72 -11.91 3.05 9.59
CA ILE A 72 -10.71 3.60 10.23
C ILE A 72 -10.93 5.08 10.53
N LYS A 73 -10.43 5.51 11.68
CA LYS A 73 -10.43 6.93 12.05
C LYS A 73 -9.01 7.37 12.30
N THR A 74 -8.63 8.44 11.65
CA THR A 74 -7.33 9.07 11.82
C THR A 74 -7.51 10.40 12.52
N TYR A 75 -6.84 10.58 13.66
CA TYR A 75 -6.91 11.77 14.49
C TYR A 75 -5.59 12.51 14.39
N PHE A 76 -5.65 13.75 13.92
CA PHE A 76 -4.50 14.65 13.94
C PHE A 76 -4.62 15.64 15.10
N TYR A 77 -3.62 15.67 15.95
CA TYR A 77 -3.51 16.59 17.08
C TYR A 77 -2.40 17.60 16.83
N SER A 78 -2.77 18.86 16.67
CA SER A 78 -1.79 19.95 16.55
C SER A 78 -1.43 20.47 17.94
N PHE A 79 -0.15 20.39 18.28
CA PHE A 79 0.33 20.88 19.57
C PHE A 79 0.58 22.38 19.55
N ASN A 80 0.87 22.96 18.39
CA ASN A 80 1.22 24.38 18.27
C ASN A 80 0.07 25.15 17.59
N GLN A 81 -0.42 26.22 18.25
CA GLN A 81 -1.49 27.07 17.72
C GLN A 81 -1.09 27.90 16.49
N SER A 82 0.17 27.85 16.05
CA SER A 82 0.58 28.53 14.83
C SER A 82 0.10 27.74 13.60
N GLN A 83 -0.69 28.37 12.76
CA GLN A 83 -1.14 27.79 11.49
C GLN A 83 0.03 27.33 10.60
N GLN A 84 1.23 27.86 10.80
CA GLN A 84 2.39 27.55 9.99
C GLN A 84 2.90 26.10 10.16
N THR A 85 2.78 25.52 11.35
CA THR A 85 3.29 24.16 11.59
C THR A 85 2.31 23.07 11.18
N SER A 86 1.01 23.32 11.22
CA SER A 86 0.02 22.35 10.80
C SER A 86 -0.14 22.26 9.27
N ASN A 87 0.16 23.33 8.54
CA ASN A 87 0.06 23.36 7.07
C ASN A 87 1.18 22.58 6.36
N GLN A 88 2.15 22.06 7.10
CA GLN A 88 3.30 21.34 6.58
C GLN A 88 3.20 19.83 6.80
N CYS A 89 2.30 19.43 7.69
CA CYS A 89 2.07 18.04 8.04
C CYS A 89 1.13 17.38 7.01
N MET A 90 1.52 16.23 6.53
CA MET A 90 0.68 15.42 5.66
C MET A 90 0.78 13.95 6.09
N PHE A 91 -0.32 13.22 5.97
CA PHE A 91 -0.30 11.77 6.10
C PHE A 91 -1.03 11.09 4.95
N GLN A 92 -0.63 9.86 4.67
CA GLN A 92 -1.32 8.95 3.76
C GLN A 92 -1.32 7.55 4.37
N ILE A 93 -2.45 6.85 4.27
CA ILE A 93 -2.52 5.41 4.51
C ILE A 93 -2.67 4.73 3.14
N ILE A 94 -1.70 3.88 2.81
CA ILE A 94 -1.54 3.29 1.48
C ILE A 94 -1.68 1.77 1.63
N ASN A 95 -2.58 1.17 0.88
CA ASN A 95 -2.78 -0.27 0.91
C ASN A 95 -1.66 -1.05 0.18
N PRO A 96 -1.61 -2.40 0.29
CA PRO A 96 -0.54 -3.21 -0.31
C PRO A 96 -0.39 -3.09 -1.82
N ILE A 97 -1.44 -2.65 -2.53
CA ILE A 97 -1.40 -2.45 -3.99
C ILE A 97 -1.09 -1.01 -4.39
N GLY A 98 -0.76 -0.14 -3.43
CA GLY A 98 -0.35 1.24 -3.68
C GLY A 98 -1.49 2.25 -3.78
N THR A 99 -2.73 1.86 -3.45
CA THR A 99 -3.86 2.79 -3.41
C THR A 99 -3.89 3.54 -2.09
N ILE A 100 -4.04 4.86 -2.15
CA ILE A 100 -4.28 5.70 -0.97
C ILE A 100 -5.73 5.46 -0.52
N ILE A 101 -5.91 5.00 0.71
CA ILE A 101 -7.22 4.72 1.30
C ILE A 101 -7.64 5.78 2.31
N SER A 102 -6.70 6.56 2.82
CA SER A 102 -6.95 7.72 3.67
C SER A 102 -5.81 8.71 3.52
N GLU A 103 -6.12 9.99 3.51
CA GLU A 103 -5.10 11.03 3.50
C GLU A 103 -5.60 12.31 4.15
N GLY A 104 -4.67 13.09 4.66
CA GLY A 104 -4.94 14.41 5.22
C GLY A 104 -3.70 15.30 5.18
N GLY A 105 -3.95 16.60 5.14
CA GLY A 105 -2.91 17.59 4.88
C GLY A 105 -2.63 17.74 3.38
N THR A 106 -2.10 18.89 3.01
CA THR A 106 -1.72 19.17 1.63
C THR A 106 -0.31 19.71 1.58
N ASN A 107 0.32 19.60 0.40
CA ASN A 107 1.55 20.28 0.08
C ASN A 107 1.34 21.78 -0.25
N SER A 108 0.21 22.35 0.10
CA SER A 108 -0.13 23.73 -0.20
C SER A 108 -0.29 24.54 1.08
N PHE A 109 0.47 25.60 1.20
CA PHE A 109 0.32 26.59 2.28
C PHE A 109 -1.05 27.28 2.32
N THR A 110 -1.90 27.06 1.32
CA THR A 110 -3.19 27.72 1.15
C THR A 110 -4.38 26.84 1.51
N ASP A 111 -4.17 25.53 1.71
CA ASP A 111 -5.25 24.61 2.06
C ASP A 111 -4.98 23.93 3.42
N PRO A 112 -5.54 24.44 4.51
CA PRO A 112 -5.30 23.93 5.86
C PRO A 112 -6.17 22.71 6.15
N LEU A 113 -5.92 21.57 5.51
CA LEU A 113 -6.66 20.34 5.82
C LEU A 113 -6.30 19.80 7.22
N LEU A 114 -5.07 20.05 7.69
CA LEU A 114 -4.71 19.78 9.09
C LEU A 114 -4.78 21.08 9.89
N SER A 115 -5.97 21.49 10.28
CA SER A 115 -6.17 22.68 11.07
C SER A 115 -5.95 22.40 12.56
N TYR A 116 -5.55 23.45 13.32
CA TYR A 116 -5.53 23.36 14.76
C TYR A 116 -6.92 23.04 15.31
N ASN A 117 -7.01 21.89 15.95
CA ASN A 117 -8.18 21.47 16.71
C ASN A 117 -7.68 20.80 18.00
N GLN A 118 -7.96 21.41 19.16
CA GLN A 118 -7.55 20.84 20.44
C GLN A 118 -8.17 19.46 20.75
N PHE A 119 -9.21 19.08 20.01
CA PHE A 119 -9.89 17.77 20.12
C PHE A 119 -9.44 16.76 19.07
N GLY A 120 -8.48 17.15 18.22
CA GLY A 120 -8.07 16.35 17.07
C GLY A 120 -9.00 16.52 15.86
N GLN A 121 -8.42 16.62 14.68
CA GLN A 121 -9.16 16.55 13.42
C GLN A 121 -9.34 15.08 13.07
N ILE A 122 -10.55 14.69 12.68
CA ILE A 122 -10.90 13.30 12.41
C ILE A 122 -11.08 13.11 10.91
N TYR A 123 -10.48 12.07 10.39
CA TYR A 123 -10.67 11.55 9.04
C TYR A 123 -11.30 10.18 9.17
N ASP A 124 -12.46 9.99 8.57
CA ASP A 124 -13.22 8.75 8.58
C ASP A 124 -13.11 8.10 7.20
N ASP A 125 -12.54 6.91 7.14
CA ASP A 125 -12.32 6.16 5.92
C ASP A 125 -12.58 4.67 6.15
N VAL A 126 -12.53 3.87 5.10
CA VAL A 126 -12.68 2.40 5.18
C VAL A 126 -11.40 1.74 4.73
N ALA A 127 -10.88 0.86 5.56
CA ALA A 127 -9.69 0.09 5.19
C ALA A 127 -10.00 -0.87 4.04
N LEU A 128 -9.19 -0.82 2.99
CA LEU A 128 -9.29 -1.69 1.83
C LEU A 128 -7.92 -2.29 1.54
N CYS A 129 -7.82 -3.61 1.65
CA CYS A 129 -6.56 -4.31 1.35
C CYS A 129 -6.22 -4.35 -0.15
N GLY A 130 -7.19 -4.02 -1.01
CA GLY A 130 -7.10 -4.21 -2.44
C GLY A 130 -7.30 -5.68 -2.82
N ASP A 131 -7.54 -5.91 -4.08
CA ASP A 131 -7.62 -7.26 -4.62
C ASP A 131 -6.19 -7.79 -4.85
N ASN A 132 -5.80 -8.84 -4.12
CA ASN A 132 -4.57 -9.58 -4.39
C ASN A 132 -4.68 -10.47 -5.66
N CYS A 133 -5.54 -10.08 -6.59
CA CYS A 133 -5.69 -10.77 -7.85
C CYS A 133 -4.48 -10.53 -8.74
N ILE A 134 -3.72 -11.57 -9.02
CA ILE A 134 -2.57 -11.51 -9.92
C ILE A 134 -3.08 -11.64 -11.36
N PRO A 135 -2.87 -10.66 -12.24
CA PRO A 135 -3.26 -10.78 -13.65
C PRO A 135 -2.60 -11.99 -14.31
N LYS A 136 -3.34 -12.70 -15.15
CA LYS A 136 -2.76 -13.74 -16.00
C LYS A 136 -1.95 -13.08 -17.11
N VAL A 137 -0.67 -13.43 -17.16
CA VAL A 137 0.24 -13.08 -18.25
C VAL A 137 0.53 -14.37 -19.02
N TYR A 138 -0.03 -14.47 -20.20
CA TYR A 138 0.09 -15.66 -21.04
C TYR A 138 1.41 -15.68 -21.82
N GLY A 139 1.98 -16.86 -21.97
CA GLY A 139 3.20 -17.10 -22.72
C GLY A 139 3.82 -18.46 -22.43
N CYS A 140 4.94 -18.76 -23.05
CA CYS A 140 5.72 -19.94 -22.73
C CYS A 140 6.42 -19.76 -21.38
N ILE A 141 6.11 -20.60 -20.40
CA ILE A 141 6.64 -20.58 -19.03
C ILE A 141 7.81 -21.54 -18.81
N ASP A 142 8.22 -22.30 -19.84
CA ASP A 142 9.35 -23.23 -19.73
C ASP A 142 10.66 -22.52 -20.09
N PRO A 143 11.61 -22.39 -19.12
CA PRO A 143 12.91 -21.75 -19.37
C PRO A 143 13.78 -22.44 -20.43
N LEU A 144 13.49 -23.70 -20.77
CA LEU A 144 14.23 -24.45 -21.78
C LEU A 144 13.69 -24.22 -23.19
N ALA A 145 12.54 -23.57 -23.34
CA ALA A 145 11.98 -23.26 -24.63
C ALA A 145 12.67 -22.02 -25.25
N VAL A 146 12.77 -22.04 -26.58
CA VAL A 146 13.40 -20.94 -27.35
C VAL A 146 12.63 -19.62 -27.16
N ASN A 147 11.32 -19.72 -27.01
CA ASN A 147 10.42 -18.58 -26.84
C ASN A 147 9.94 -18.40 -25.39
N TYR A 148 10.78 -18.75 -24.42
CA TYR A 148 10.49 -18.50 -23.01
C TYR A 148 10.18 -17.03 -22.74
N VAL A 149 9.10 -16.76 -22.00
CA VAL A 149 8.67 -15.42 -21.58
C VAL A 149 8.80 -15.32 -20.05
N PRO A 150 9.83 -14.66 -19.52
CA PRO A 150 10.09 -14.61 -18.06
C PRO A 150 8.95 -13.99 -17.24
N GLN A 151 8.13 -13.13 -17.83
CA GLN A 151 7.00 -12.46 -17.17
C GLN A 151 5.72 -13.28 -17.21
N ALA A 152 5.66 -14.35 -18.05
CA ALA A 152 4.48 -15.20 -18.13
C ALA A 152 4.32 -16.01 -16.83
N ASN A 153 3.08 -16.06 -16.34
CA ASN A 153 2.67 -16.87 -15.20
C ASN A 153 1.59 -17.90 -15.57
N THR A 154 1.15 -17.88 -16.82
CA THR A 154 0.10 -18.77 -17.35
C THR A 154 0.52 -19.26 -18.72
N THR A 155 0.57 -20.59 -18.89
CA THR A 155 0.93 -21.14 -20.21
C THR A 155 -0.18 -20.90 -21.23
N ASP A 156 0.23 -20.55 -22.45
CA ASP A 156 -0.61 -20.49 -23.64
C ASP A 156 -0.35 -21.69 -24.59
N ASN A 157 0.49 -22.63 -24.15
CA ASN A 157 0.96 -23.79 -24.91
C ASN A 157 1.77 -23.40 -26.17
N SER A 158 2.35 -22.23 -26.20
CA SER A 158 3.15 -21.74 -27.34
C SER A 158 4.60 -22.18 -27.31
N CYS A 159 5.05 -22.91 -26.23
CA CYS A 159 6.43 -23.31 -26.12
C CYS A 159 6.90 -24.12 -27.30
N TYR A 160 8.02 -23.74 -27.89
CA TYR A 160 8.72 -24.54 -28.89
C TYR A 160 10.20 -24.64 -28.53
N TYR A 161 10.79 -25.77 -28.93
CA TYR A 161 12.16 -26.15 -28.60
C TYR A 161 13.01 -26.18 -29.85
N ALA A 162 14.29 -25.84 -29.73
CA ALA A 162 15.21 -26.06 -30.83
C ALA A 162 15.27 -27.58 -31.17
N PRO A 163 15.17 -27.94 -32.43
CA PRO A 163 15.34 -29.33 -32.80
C PRO A 163 16.75 -29.81 -32.37
N GLY A 164 16.79 -30.90 -31.63
CA GLY A 164 18.06 -31.54 -31.24
C GLY A 164 18.92 -31.90 -32.45
N CYS A 165 20.22 -31.88 -32.29
CA CYS A 165 21.15 -32.33 -33.30
C CYS A 165 20.94 -33.87 -33.55
N LYS A 166 20.68 -34.23 -34.80
CA LYS A 166 20.55 -35.65 -35.20
C LYS A 166 21.91 -36.35 -35.48
N ASP A 167 22.99 -35.58 -35.37
CA ASP A 167 24.35 -36.13 -35.59
C ASP A 167 24.83 -36.85 -34.33
N ALA A 168 25.02 -38.16 -34.45
CA ALA A 168 25.49 -39.02 -33.37
C ALA A 168 26.91 -38.69 -32.86
N ALA A 169 27.63 -37.79 -33.54
CA ALA A 169 28.94 -37.32 -33.12
C ALA A 169 28.87 -36.21 -32.06
N TYR A 170 27.69 -35.61 -31.84
CA TYR A 170 27.45 -34.61 -30.82
C TYR A 170 26.63 -35.24 -29.69
N LEU A 171 27.29 -35.53 -28.59
CA LEU A 171 26.64 -35.88 -27.33
C LEU A 171 26.29 -34.55 -26.63
N GLU A 172 25.00 -34.28 -26.42
CA GLU A 172 24.53 -33.23 -25.52
C GLU A 172 24.67 -33.67 -24.06
#